data_fa308d56632a8327ba98dd71cb58404e
#
_entry.id   fa308d56632a8327ba98dd71cb58404e
#
_cell.length_a   1.000
_cell.length_b   1.000
_cell.length_c   1.000
_cell.angle_alpha   90.00
_cell.angle_beta   90.00
_cell.angle_gamma   90.00
#
_symmetry.space_group_name_H-M   'P 1'
#
loop_
_entity.id
_entity.type
_entity.pdbx_description
1 polymer ?
#
loop_
_entity_poly.entity_id
_entity_poly.type
_entity_poly.pdbx_seq_one_letter_code
_entity_poly.pdbx_strand_id
1 'polypeptide(L)'
;MSSGTHANLSRTCEVIEIPSGTVSTLTEGTPVRIMQSRGDSYTVWTDYGQMYRIDGKDADAIGQQPATEKAPVPQDTREFNEQMVWDILKTVYDPEIPVNIVDLGLIYSCKITPVEDEGKKIDIQMSMTAPGCGMGNVLKGDVESRISKLPSVKAVNVEVVFDPPWDMSRMSEAARLQLGF
;
A
#
# COMPACT_ATOMS: atom_id res chain seq x y z
N MET A 1 23.68 7.29 0.14
CA MET A 1 23.75 6.63 1.47
C MET A 1 22.39 6.88 2.14
N SER A 2 21.50 5.91 2.09
CA SER A 2 20.19 6.03 2.75
C SER A 2 20.40 5.85 4.24
N SER A 3 20.37 6.95 4.98
CA SER A 3 20.41 6.97 6.44
C SER A 3 19.05 6.49 6.97
N GLY A 4 18.87 5.17 7.07
CA GLY A 4 17.70 4.62 7.76
C GLY A 4 17.76 5.00 9.24
N THR A 5 16.65 5.43 9.81
CA THR A 5 16.53 5.73 11.24
C THR A 5 16.51 4.40 12.01
N HIS A 6 17.41 4.24 12.96
CA HIS A 6 17.39 3.10 13.87
C HIS A 6 16.31 3.29 14.95
N ALA A 7 15.56 2.25 15.21
CA ALA A 7 14.57 2.20 16.28
C ALA A 7 14.57 0.80 16.94
N ASN A 8 14.19 0.75 18.20
CA ASN A 8 13.88 -0.52 18.87
C ASN A 8 12.37 -0.58 19.05
N LEU A 9 11.77 -1.76 18.83
CA LEU A 9 10.36 -1.90 19.07
C LEU A 9 10.01 -1.62 20.53
N SER A 10 9.08 -0.71 20.76
CA SER A 10 8.58 -0.36 22.10
C SER A 10 7.53 -1.35 22.62
N ARG A 11 6.97 -2.16 21.73
CA ARG A 11 6.04 -3.24 22.03
C ARG A 11 6.06 -4.30 20.94
N THR A 12 5.56 -5.47 21.26
CA THR A 12 5.32 -6.52 20.26
C THR A 12 4.26 -6.06 19.26
N CYS A 13 4.50 -6.23 17.96
CA CYS A 13 3.54 -5.91 16.91
C CYS A 13 3.54 -6.94 15.78
N GLU A 14 2.40 -7.03 15.11
CA GLU A 14 2.25 -7.85 13.92
C GLU A 14 2.90 -7.16 12.73
N VAL A 15 3.59 -7.93 11.92
CA VAL A 15 4.33 -7.45 10.76
C VAL A 15 4.12 -8.39 9.58
N ILE A 16 4.41 -7.90 8.38
CA ILE A 16 4.34 -8.70 7.16
C ILE A 16 5.74 -8.82 6.58
N GLU A 17 6.20 -10.05 6.43
CA GLU A 17 7.52 -10.34 5.86
C GLU A 17 7.56 -10.02 4.37
N ILE A 18 8.59 -9.34 3.93
CA ILE A 18 8.83 -8.99 2.53
C ILE A 18 9.97 -9.86 1.99
N PRO A 19 9.84 -10.50 0.84
CA PRO A 19 8.74 -10.41 -0.12
C PRO A 19 7.67 -11.51 0.02
N SER A 20 7.75 -12.38 1.04
CA SER A 20 6.89 -13.56 1.17
C SER A 20 5.40 -13.22 1.39
N GLY A 21 5.10 -12.04 1.98
CA GLY A 21 3.75 -11.68 2.40
C GLY A 21 3.26 -12.44 3.64
N THR A 22 4.13 -13.17 4.31
CA THR A 22 3.81 -13.94 5.51
C THR A 22 3.62 -13.02 6.69
N VAL A 23 2.50 -13.19 7.41
CA VAL A 23 2.27 -12.50 8.67
C VAL A 23 3.18 -13.10 9.73
N SER A 24 3.92 -12.25 10.43
CA SER A 24 4.84 -12.61 11.50
C SER A 24 4.69 -11.63 12.66
N THR A 25 5.45 -11.83 13.71
CA THR A 25 5.42 -10.96 14.89
C THR A 25 6.85 -10.58 15.28
N LEU A 26 7.10 -9.29 15.44
CA LEU A 26 8.33 -8.80 16.04
C LEU A 26 8.07 -8.46 17.50
N THR A 27 8.96 -8.93 18.36
CA THR A 27 8.84 -8.73 19.82
C THR A 27 9.38 -7.36 20.24
N GLU A 28 8.91 -6.90 21.40
CA GLU A 28 9.46 -5.72 22.06
C GLU A 28 10.99 -5.81 22.20
N GLY A 29 11.66 -4.68 21.96
CA GLY A 29 13.12 -4.58 22.01
C GLY A 29 13.84 -5.01 20.73
N THR A 30 13.14 -5.56 19.72
CA THR A 30 13.77 -5.92 18.46
C THR A 30 14.34 -4.68 17.78
N PRO A 31 15.66 -4.65 17.47
CA PRO A 31 16.27 -3.55 16.74
C PRO A 31 15.87 -3.61 15.27
N VAL A 32 15.44 -2.48 14.73
CA VAL A 32 15.06 -2.33 13.33
C VAL A 32 15.60 -1.03 12.75
N ARG A 33 15.84 -1.03 11.46
CA ARG A 33 16.15 0.16 10.68
C ARG A 33 14.97 0.51 9.79
N ILE A 34 14.43 1.70 9.97
CA ILE A 34 13.35 2.21 9.12
C ILE A 34 13.96 2.62 7.79
N MET A 35 13.62 1.91 6.72
CA MET A 35 14.13 2.14 5.36
C MET A 35 13.23 3.09 4.58
N GLN A 36 11.94 2.98 4.79
CA GLN A 36 10.94 3.72 4.05
C GLN A 36 9.74 4.00 4.94
N SER A 37 9.23 5.23 4.82
CA SER A 37 7.97 5.68 5.40
C SER A 37 7.16 6.31 4.27
N ARG A 38 6.21 5.60 3.73
CA ARG A 38 5.38 6.04 2.61
C ARG A 38 3.93 5.60 2.80
N GLY A 39 3.02 6.51 2.52
CA GLY A 39 1.63 6.29 2.86
C GLY A 39 1.46 6.13 4.36
N ASP A 40 0.72 5.13 4.79
CA ASP A 40 0.48 4.76 6.18
C ASP A 40 1.09 3.39 6.53
N SER A 41 2.25 3.09 6.00
CA SER A 41 3.04 1.92 6.37
C SER A 41 4.54 2.23 6.39
N TYR A 42 5.28 1.39 7.10
CA TYR A 42 6.71 1.50 7.27
C TYR A 42 7.37 0.21 6.80
N THR A 43 8.43 0.33 6.00
CA THR A 43 9.31 -0.79 5.68
C THR A 43 10.52 -0.72 6.58
N VAL A 44 10.74 -1.78 7.34
CA VAL A 44 11.84 -1.89 8.29
C VAL A 44 12.73 -3.08 7.96
N TRP A 45 13.99 -2.96 8.29
CA TRP A 45 14.99 -4.03 8.18
C TRP A 45 15.48 -4.40 9.57
N THR A 46 15.53 -5.72 9.86
CA THR A 46 16.13 -6.23 11.09
C THR A 46 17.64 -6.46 10.89
N ASP A 47 18.39 -6.51 11.98
CA ASP A 47 19.83 -6.81 11.94
C ASP A 47 20.14 -8.23 11.41
N TYR A 48 19.13 -9.09 11.34
CA TYR A 48 19.22 -10.43 10.76
C TYR A 48 19.05 -10.46 9.24
N GLY A 49 18.91 -9.29 8.60
CA GLY A 49 18.79 -9.17 7.15
C GLY A 49 17.39 -9.44 6.59
N GLN A 50 16.38 -9.50 7.44
CA GLN A 50 14.99 -9.67 7.03
C GLN A 50 14.28 -8.34 6.95
N MET A 51 13.41 -8.21 5.95
CA MET A 51 12.62 -7.01 5.69
C MET A 51 11.16 -7.25 6.05
N TYR A 52 10.56 -6.29 6.74
CA TYR A 52 9.18 -6.36 7.18
C TYR A 52 8.44 -5.07 6.88
N ARG A 53 7.14 -5.20 6.63
CA ARG A 53 6.20 -4.09 6.61
C ARG A 53 5.48 -4.00 7.96
N ILE A 54 5.49 -2.82 8.54
CA ILE A 54 4.71 -2.45 9.72
C ILE A 54 3.57 -1.54 9.25
N ASP A 55 2.35 -1.88 9.64
CA ASP A 55 1.17 -1.06 9.37
C ASP A 55 1.24 0.26 10.16
N GLY A 56 0.71 1.33 9.60
CA GLY A 56 0.71 2.65 10.25
C GLY A 56 -0.01 2.70 11.58
N LYS A 57 -0.99 1.82 11.82
CA LYS A 57 -1.63 1.66 13.12
C LYS A 57 -0.65 1.23 14.22
N ASP A 58 0.44 0.54 13.84
CA ASP A 58 1.49 0.04 14.71
C ASP A 58 2.78 0.89 14.67
N ALA A 59 2.73 2.09 14.10
CA ALA A 59 3.87 3.00 13.99
C ALA A 59 4.45 3.40 15.35
N ASP A 60 3.63 3.42 16.40
CA ASP A 60 4.06 3.66 17.77
C ASP A 60 5.09 2.62 18.23
N ALA A 61 5.01 1.39 17.73
CA ALA A 61 5.97 0.33 18.06
C ALA A 61 7.41 0.67 17.62
N ILE A 62 7.58 1.50 16.61
CA ILE A 62 8.89 1.96 16.11
C ILE A 62 9.18 3.43 16.46
N GLY A 63 8.47 3.98 17.45
CA GLY A 63 8.65 5.35 17.93
C GLY A 63 8.20 6.43 16.92
N GLN A 64 7.42 6.03 15.93
CA GLN A 64 6.77 6.95 15.02
C GLN A 64 5.37 7.29 15.54
N GLN A 65 4.86 8.45 15.20
CA GLN A 65 3.46 8.72 15.49
C GLN A 65 2.63 7.71 14.71
N PRO A 66 1.73 6.97 15.37
CA PRO A 66 0.78 6.15 14.65
C PRO A 66 0.18 7.05 13.58
N ALA A 67 -0.03 6.50 12.41
CA ALA A 67 -0.91 7.16 11.46
C ALA A 67 -2.30 7.20 12.12
N THR A 68 -2.41 8.06 13.14
CA THR A 68 -3.70 8.53 13.59
C THR A 68 -4.32 9.07 12.34
N GLU A 69 -5.25 8.27 11.78
CA GLU A 69 -6.21 8.76 10.79
C GLU A 69 -5.78 10.12 10.21
N LYS A 70 -4.59 10.17 9.59
CA LYS A 70 -4.08 11.36 8.94
C LYS A 70 -4.75 11.44 7.60
N ALA A 71 -5.67 12.17 7.60
CA ALA A 71 -6.94 12.53 7.05
C ALA A 71 -7.97 11.48 7.49
N PRO A 72 -8.99 11.84 8.26
CA PRO A 72 -10.27 11.26 7.97
C PRO A 72 -10.32 11.34 6.45
N VAL A 73 -10.42 10.20 5.76
CA VAL A 73 -11.11 10.24 4.48
C VAL A 73 -12.29 11.11 4.85
N PRO A 74 -12.39 12.35 4.37
CA PRO A 74 -13.50 13.16 4.75
C PRO A 74 -14.69 12.23 4.59
N GLN A 75 -15.51 12.07 5.63
CA GLN A 75 -16.85 11.56 5.41
C GLN A 75 -17.46 12.66 4.58
N ASP A 76 -17.05 12.60 3.31
CA ASP A 76 -17.28 13.62 2.36
C ASP A 76 -18.75 13.50 2.04
N THR A 77 -19.51 14.49 2.44
CA THR A 77 -20.85 14.74 1.90
C THR A 77 -20.79 15.04 0.40
N ARG A 78 -19.60 14.94 -0.23
CA ARG A 78 -19.43 15.08 -1.66
C ARG A 78 -19.97 13.84 -2.36
N GLU A 79 -20.66 14.06 -3.43
CA GLU A 79 -21.06 12.99 -4.32
C GLU A 79 -19.83 12.22 -4.81
N PHE A 80 -19.94 10.89 -4.88
CA PHE A 80 -18.90 10.03 -5.39
C PHE A 80 -18.45 10.50 -6.78
N ASN A 81 -17.16 10.61 -6.98
CA ASN A 81 -16.57 10.79 -8.31
C ASN A 81 -15.38 9.83 -8.52
N GLU A 82 -15.10 9.53 -9.77
CA GLU A 82 -14.03 8.61 -10.15
C GLU A 82 -12.65 9.07 -9.66
N GLN A 83 -12.42 10.38 -9.62
CA GLN A 83 -11.15 10.95 -9.16
C GLN A 83 -10.81 10.53 -7.73
N MET A 84 -11.82 10.38 -6.86
CA MET A 84 -11.61 9.92 -5.47
C MET A 84 -10.98 8.53 -5.43
N VAL A 85 -11.34 7.64 -6.36
CA VAL A 85 -10.72 6.31 -6.46
C VAL A 85 -9.24 6.44 -6.83
N TRP A 86 -8.93 7.24 -7.84
CA TRP A 86 -7.55 7.47 -8.28
C TRP A 86 -6.70 8.14 -7.21
N ASP A 87 -7.25 9.08 -6.47
CA ASP A 87 -6.56 9.77 -5.37
C ASP A 87 -6.22 8.78 -4.25
N ILE A 88 -7.12 7.85 -3.93
CA ILE A 88 -6.83 6.77 -2.97
C ILE A 88 -5.75 5.82 -3.51
N LEU A 89 -5.86 5.37 -4.75
CA LEU A 89 -4.86 4.48 -5.35
C LEU A 89 -3.45 5.06 -5.31
N LYS A 90 -3.31 6.38 -5.46
CA LYS A 90 -2.03 7.10 -5.31
C LYS A 90 -1.49 7.13 -3.89
N THR A 91 -2.28 6.78 -2.88
CA THR A 91 -1.81 6.66 -1.49
C THR A 91 -1.27 5.27 -1.16
N VAL A 92 -1.45 4.30 -2.04
CA VAL A 92 -0.95 2.94 -1.88
C VAL A 92 0.42 2.82 -2.54
N TYR A 93 1.41 2.37 -1.78
CA TYR A 93 2.80 2.26 -2.23
C TYR A 93 3.22 0.80 -2.30
N ASP A 94 4.07 0.49 -3.29
CA ASP A 94 4.76 -0.78 -3.32
C ASP A 94 5.74 -0.87 -2.13
N PRO A 95 5.82 -2.00 -1.42
CA PRO A 95 6.69 -2.12 -0.25
C PRO A 95 8.18 -2.16 -0.58
N GLU A 96 8.55 -2.53 -1.80
CA GLU A 96 9.95 -2.62 -2.24
C GLU A 96 10.39 -1.38 -3.02
N ILE A 97 9.47 -0.77 -3.76
CA ILE A 97 9.74 0.39 -4.63
C ILE A 97 9.03 1.62 -4.04
N PRO A 98 9.76 2.72 -3.75
CA PRO A 98 9.19 3.90 -3.07
C PRO A 98 8.31 4.77 -4.00
N VAL A 99 7.44 4.13 -4.75
CA VAL A 99 6.51 4.75 -5.70
C VAL A 99 5.11 4.16 -5.50
N ASN A 100 4.09 4.99 -5.65
CA ASN A 100 2.71 4.51 -5.55
C ASN A 100 2.33 3.60 -6.73
N ILE A 101 1.33 2.76 -6.52
CA ILE A 101 0.93 1.73 -7.50
C ILE A 101 0.39 2.32 -8.81
N VAL A 102 -0.12 3.55 -8.80
CA VAL A 102 -0.59 4.24 -10.02
C VAL A 102 0.59 4.66 -10.88
N ASP A 103 1.56 5.35 -10.29
CA ASP A 103 2.76 5.82 -10.98
C ASP A 103 3.69 4.68 -11.40
N LEU A 104 3.66 3.55 -10.68
CA LEU A 104 4.32 2.31 -11.12
C LEU A 104 3.64 1.68 -12.34
N GLY A 105 2.42 2.10 -12.69
CA GLY A 105 1.66 1.49 -13.77
C GLY A 105 1.15 0.10 -13.45
N LEU A 106 0.90 -0.18 -12.16
CA LEU A 106 0.35 -1.47 -11.71
C LEU A 106 -1.15 -1.56 -11.92
N ILE A 107 -1.87 -0.44 -12.04
CA ILE A 107 -3.31 -0.42 -12.28
C ILE A 107 -3.56 -0.58 -13.78
N TYR A 108 -4.11 -1.72 -14.17
CA TYR A 108 -4.41 -2.03 -15.58
C TYR A 108 -5.79 -1.58 -16.00
N SER A 109 -6.77 -1.70 -15.12
CA SER A 109 -8.12 -1.19 -15.34
C SER A 109 -8.79 -0.81 -14.02
N CYS A 110 -9.65 0.19 -14.08
CA CYS A 110 -10.54 0.58 -13.01
C CYS A 110 -11.93 0.80 -13.62
N LYS A 111 -12.88 -0.05 -13.28
CA LYS A 111 -14.23 0.02 -13.80
C LYS A 111 -15.21 0.32 -12.67
N ILE A 112 -16.00 1.34 -12.84
CA ILE A 112 -17.02 1.77 -11.89
C ILE A 112 -18.39 1.46 -12.49
N THR A 113 -19.15 0.62 -11.81
CA THR A 113 -20.48 0.20 -12.24
C THR A 113 -21.50 0.64 -11.22
N PRO A 114 -22.58 1.35 -11.64
CA PRO A 114 -23.68 1.67 -10.74
C PRO A 114 -24.40 0.37 -10.32
N VAL A 115 -24.78 0.33 -9.06
CA VAL A 115 -25.60 -0.75 -8.49
C VAL A 115 -26.83 -0.14 -7.81
N GLU A 116 -27.73 -0.96 -7.30
CA GLU A 116 -28.96 -0.50 -6.65
C GLU A 116 -28.66 0.47 -5.48
N ASP A 117 -29.65 1.28 -5.10
CA ASP A 117 -29.57 2.27 -4.03
C ASP A 117 -28.47 3.34 -4.23
N GLU A 118 -28.31 3.84 -5.45
CA GLU A 118 -27.28 4.84 -5.83
C GLU A 118 -25.84 4.40 -5.47
N GLY A 119 -25.65 3.11 -5.23
CA GLY A 119 -24.36 2.53 -4.92
C GLY A 119 -23.44 2.41 -6.12
N LYS A 120 -22.16 2.19 -5.84
CA LYS A 120 -21.12 1.90 -6.85
C LYS A 120 -20.41 0.59 -6.53
N LYS A 121 -20.21 -0.22 -7.56
CA LYS A 121 -19.28 -1.34 -7.54
C LYS A 121 -18.01 -0.93 -8.29
N ILE A 122 -16.87 -1.21 -7.70
CA ILE A 122 -15.56 -0.88 -8.27
C ILE A 122 -14.81 -2.16 -8.53
N ASP A 123 -14.49 -2.42 -9.79
CA ASP A 123 -13.69 -3.55 -10.24
C ASP A 123 -12.34 -3.04 -10.71
N ILE A 124 -11.25 -3.47 -10.07
CA ILE A 124 -9.88 -3.06 -10.38
C ILE A 124 -9.08 -4.29 -10.79
N GLN A 125 -8.37 -4.17 -11.90
CA GLN A 125 -7.32 -5.12 -12.27
C GLN A 125 -5.97 -4.45 -12.05
N MET A 126 -5.14 -5.09 -11.25
CA MET A 126 -3.78 -4.63 -10.96
C MET A 126 -2.77 -5.73 -11.19
N SER A 127 -1.54 -5.35 -11.46
CA SER A 127 -0.43 -6.29 -11.57
C SER A 127 0.57 -6.08 -10.43
N MET A 128 1.64 -6.84 -10.47
CA MET A 128 2.77 -6.74 -9.53
C MET A 128 4.06 -6.57 -10.32
N THR A 129 5.04 -5.92 -9.71
CA THR A 129 6.38 -5.74 -10.28
C THR A 129 7.15 -7.05 -10.44
N ALA A 130 6.81 -8.06 -9.64
CA ALA A 130 7.38 -9.40 -9.74
C ALA A 130 6.28 -10.46 -9.58
N PRO A 131 6.19 -11.44 -10.50
CA PRO A 131 5.29 -12.57 -10.34
C PRO A 131 5.73 -13.45 -9.16
N GLY A 132 4.76 -13.94 -8.38
CA GLY A 132 5.03 -14.80 -7.22
C GLY A 132 5.41 -14.05 -5.94
N CYS A 133 5.41 -12.73 -5.93
CA CYS A 133 5.53 -11.95 -4.72
C CYS A 133 4.30 -12.15 -3.82
N GLY A 134 4.49 -12.65 -2.61
CA GLY A 134 3.40 -12.82 -1.62
C GLY A 134 2.71 -11.52 -1.22
N MET A 135 3.32 -10.37 -1.54
CA MET A 135 2.77 -9.05 -1.27
C MET A 135 1.55 -8.69 -2.12
N GLY A 136 1.28 -9.41 -3.22
CA GLY A 136 0.11 -9.14 -4.08
C GLY A 136 -1.21 -9.16 -3.32
N ASN A 137 -1.39 -10.14 -2.44
CA ASN A 137 -2.60 -10.23 -1.60
C ASN A 137 -2.68 -9.11 -0.57
N VAL A 138 -1.54 -8.66 -0.05
CA VAL A 138 -1.47 -7.56 0.91
C VAL A 138 -1.87 -6.25 0.24
N LEU A 139 -1.29 -5.94 -0.92
CA LEU A 139 -1.64 -4.74 -1.69
C LEU A 139 -3.09 -4.77 -2.15
N LYS A 140 -3.57 -5.92 -2.60
CA LYS A 140 -4.99 -6.12 -2.93
C LYS A 140 -5.88 -5.75 -1.74
N GLY A 141 -5.61 -6.29 -0.56
CA GLY A 141 -6.37 -6.00 0.66
C GLY A 141 -6.32 -4.52 1.06
N ASP A 142 -5.17 -3.87 0.92
CA ASP A 142 -5.03 -2.44 1.16
C ASP A 142 -5.91 -1.61 0.22
N VAL A 143 -5.89 -1.91 -1.07
CA VAL A 143 -6.70 -1.23 -2.08
C VAL A 143 -8.19 -1.42 -1.78
N GLU A 144 -8.62 -2.67 -1.55
CA GLU A 144 -10.01 -2.98 -1.22
C GLU A 144 -10.49 -2.24 0.03
N SER A 145 -9.69 -2.28 1.10
CA SER A 145 -10.02 -1.64 2.39
C SER A 145 -10.12 -0.12 2.29
N ARG A 146 -9.27 0.52 1.50
CA ARG A 146 -9.28 1.98 1.34
C ARG A 146 -10.42 2.47 0.47
N ILE A 147 -10.65 1.79 -0.66
CA ILE A 147 -11.69 2.18 -1.61
C ILE A 147 -13.09 1.91 -1.03
N SER A 148 -13.25 0.84 -0.25
CA SER A 148 -14.54 0.54 0.39
C SER A 148 -15.02 1.61 1.38
N LYS A 149 -14.12 2.49 1.82
CA LYS A 149 -14.47 3.63 2.72
C LYS A 149 -15.02 4.84 1.98
N LEU A 150 -14.96 4.85 0.64
CA LEU A 150 -15.51 5.95 -0.15
C LEU A 150 -17.04 5.99 -0.07
N PRO A 151 -17.64 7.20 -0.15
CA PRO A 151 -19.09 7.35 -0.14
C PRO A 151 -19.72 6.59 -1.32
N SER A 152 -20.89 6.04 -1.12
CA SER A 152 -21.67 5.29 -2.11
C SER A 152 -21.00 4.01 -2.65
N VAL A 153 -19.83 3.62 -2.20
CA VAL A 153 -19.20 2.35 -2.59
C VAL A 153 -19.84 1.20 -1.82
N LYS A 154 -20.47 0.28 -2.53
CA LYS A 154 -21.13 -0.90 -1.98
C LYS A 154 -20.29 -2.17 -2.10
N ALA A 155 -19.48 -2.26 -3.14
CA ALA A 155 -18.61 -3.41 -3.38
C ALA A 155 -17.32 -2.98 -4.07
N VAL A 156 -16.23 -3.59 -3.67
CA VAL A 156 -14.92 -3.46 -4.31
C VAL A 156 -14.40 -4.85 -4.63
N ASN A 157 -13.95 -5.04 -5.84
CA ASN A 157 -13.29 -6.26 -6.26
C ASN A 157 -11.94 -5.89 -6.88
N VAL A 158 -10.87 -6.43 -6.33
CA VAL A 158 -9.52 -6.24 -6.86
C VAL A 158 -8.99 -7.58 -7.31
N GLU A 159 -8.58 -7.64 -8.56
CA GLU A 159 -7.99 -8.83 -9.18
C GLU A 159 -6.52 -8.56 -9.49
N VAL A 160 -5.65 -9.47 -9.09
CA VAL A 160 -4.23 -9.43 -9.45
C VAL A 160 -4.05 -10.24 -10.71
N VAL A 161 -3.57 -9.58 -11.78
CA VAL A 161 -3.35 -10.17 -13.09
C VAL A 161 -1.88 -10.08 -13.47
N PHE A 162 -1.38 -11.08 -14.18
CA PHE A 162 0.02 -11.17 -14.65
C PHE A 162 0.14 -11.21 -16.17
N ASP A 163 -0.97 -11.03 -16.86
CA ASP A 163 -1.02 -10.95 -18.32
C ASP A 163 -1.78 -9.68 -18.74
N PRO A 164 -1.17 -8.80 -19.51
CA PRO A 164 0.26 -8.79 -19.88
C PRO A 164 1.17 -8.56 -18.66
N PRO A 165 2.41 -9.07 -18.68
CA PRO A 165 3.35 -8.88 -17.56
C PRO A 165 3.67 -7.40 -17.40
N TRP A 166 3.90 -6.99 -16.16
CA TRP A 166 4.36 -5.63 -15.88
C TRP A 166 5.80 -5.43 -16.37
N ASP A 167 6.07 -4.26 -16.92
CA ASP A 167 7.42 -3.81 -17.28
C ASP A 167 7.59 -2.32 -16.95
N MET A 168 8.83 -1.86 -16.91
CA MET A 168 9.19 -0.49 -16.55
C MET A 168 8.63 0.58 -17.50
N SER A 169 8.24 0.22 -18.72
CA SER A 169 7.64 1.18 -19.66
C SER A 169 6.27 1.68 -19.21
N ARG A 170 5.64 0.94 -18.30
CA ARG A 170 4.34 1.30 -17.72
C ARG A 170 4.42 2.36 -16.62
N MET A 171 5.62 2.61 -16.11
CA MET A 171 5.83 3.67 -15.10
C MET A 171 5.54 5.04 -15.69
N SER A 172 5.00 5.94 -14.87
CA SER A 172 4.94 7.36 -15.20
C SER A 172 6.35 7.94 -15.36
N GLU A 173 6.46 9.03 -16.11
CA GLU A 173 7.73 9.74 -16.27
C GLU A 173 8.27 10.19 -14.89
N ALA A 174 7.39 10.68 -14.03
CA ALA A 174 7.74 11.10 -12.67
C ALA A 174 8.32 9.93 -11.85
N ALA A 175 7.75 8.74 -11.96
CA ALA A 175 8.25 7.54 -11.27
C ALA A 175 9.63 7.14 -11.79
N ARG A 176 9.85 7.17 -13.11
CA ARG A 176 11.17 6.88 -13.71
C ARG A 176 12.24 7.85 -13.25
N LEU A 177 11.94 9.15 -13.28
CA LEU A 177 12.88 10.18 -12.78
C LEU A 177 13.18 10.01 -11.29
N GLN A 178 12.18 9.68 -10.47
CA GLN A 178 12.38 9.44 -9.04
C GLN A 178 13.29 8.25 -8.77
N LEU A 179 13.27 7.24 -9.61
CA LEU A 179 14.07 6.03 -9.50
C LEU A 179 15.43 6.13 -10.21
N GLY A 180 15.67 7.21 -10.96
CA GLY A 180 16.95 7.49 -11.63
C GLY A 180 17.07 6.83 -13.02
N PHE A 181 15.94 6.60 -13.71
CA PHE A 181 15.91 6.08 -15.08
C PHE A 181 15.61 7.16 -16.11
#